data_6986a11fad98b906b491bfe690c1839c
#
_entry.id   6986a11fad98b906b491bfe690c1839c
#
_cell.length_a   1.000
_cell.length_b   1.000
_cell.length_c   1.000
_cell.angle_alpha   90.00
_cell.angle_beta   90.00
_cell.angle_gamma   90.00
#
_symmetry.space_group_name_H-M   'P 1'
#
loop_
_entity.id
_entity.type
_entity.pdbx_description
1 polymer ?
#
loop_
_entity_poly.entity_id
_entity_poly.type
_entity_poly.pdbx_seq_one_letter_code
_entity_poly.pdbx_strand_id
1 'polypeptide(L)'
;MDTFKRCPPLPKTIIMKNPLSNIALKSVVSSLIRRTKDFIRYICKQQLAYTMESTPYAAENEISFSPSVLVTTFDKKFTPLAEAKGLVYAGIYNSGNITVKGNYERIVEIIDNLLCNAIKCTSNGFVILNVEYVEGMLNICVADSGTGMSEAQIQLFYLSGKRFDYQELPELAGRNLAETLAIVRMLKGSMKVFSDAGKGCKFIIQLPMSVI
;
A
#
# COMPACT_ATOMS: atom_id res chain seq x y z
N MET A 1 -10.85 23.26 15.37
CA MET A 1 -10.38 22.64 16.63
C MET A 1 -9.79 21.30 16.29
N ASP A 2 -8.49 21.25 16.46
CA ASP A 2 -7.62 20.18 15.97
C ASP A 2 -7.85 18.85 16.66
N THR A 3 -8.16 17.81 15.87
CA THR A 3 -7.98 16.42 16.26
C THR A 3 -7.28 15.61 15.18
N PHE A 4 -6.18 16.16 14.65
CA PHE A 4 -5.19 15.34 13.96
C PHE A 4 -4.38 14.57 15.01
N LYS A 5 -4.93 13.46 15.49
CA LYS A 5 -4.13 12.50 16.26
C LYS A 5 -3.11 11.90 15.31
N ARG A 6 -1.85 12.28 15.55
CA ARG A 6 -0.64 11.83 14.85
C ARG A 6 -0.63 10.31 14.73
N CYS A 7 -0.34 9.82 13.53
CA CYS A 7 0.02 8.43 13.31
C CYS A 7 1.12 8.06 14.33
N PRO A 8 1.01 6.92 15.05
CA PRO A 8 2.08 6.50 15.94
C PRO A 8 3.38 6.38 15.14
N PRO A 9 4.50 6.86 15.66
CA PRO A 9 5.79 6.81 14.97
C PRO A 9 6.14 5.35 14.66
N LEU A 10 6.69 5.14 13.46
CA LEU A 10 7.36 3.89 13.14
C LEU A 10 8.47 3.65 14.20
N PRO A 11 8.73 2.41 14.60
CA PRO A 11 9.71 2.12 15.63
C PRO A 11 11.07 2.73 15.26
N LYS A 12 11.61 3.52 16.19
CA LYS A 12 12.95 4.10 16.05
C LYS A 12 13.95 2.96 15.87
N THR A 13 14.66 2.99 14.75
CA THR A 13 15.91 2.30 14.47
C THR A 13 16.00 0.86 14.98
N ILE A 14 15.66 -0.10 14.11
CA ILE A 14 16.15 -1.47 14.26
C ILE A 14 17.58 -1.46 13.71
N ILE A 15 18.57 -1.21 14.59
CA ILE A 15 19.98 -1.42 14.28
C ILE A 15 20.20 -2.93 14.32
N MET A 16 20.18 -3.56 13.17
CA MET A 16 20.52 -4.98 13.04
C MET A 16 22.04 -5.16 13.13
N LYS A 17 22.55 -5.41 14.34
CA LYS A 17 23.80 -6.13 14.55
C LYS A 17 23.43 -7.55 14.94
N ASN A 18 23.75 -8.52 14.08
CA ASN A 18 23.58 -9.97 14.17
C ASN A 18 22.25 -10.57 13.67
N PRO A 19 22.27 -11.80 13.16
CA PRO A 19 21.09 -12.50 12.67
C PRO A 19 20.12 -12.69 13.84
N LEU A 20 19.07 -11.88 13.85
CA LEU A 20 17.99 -12.02 14.82
C LEU A 20 17.39 -13.42 14.69
N SER A 21 17.27 -14.12 15.80
CA SER A 21 16.53 -15.36 15.86
C SER A 21 15.15 -15.17 15.24
N ASN A 22 14.64 -16.13 14.49
CA ASN A 22 13.31 -16.14 13.84
C ASN A 22 12.16 -15.69 14.76
N ILE A 23 12.34 -15.73 16.07
CA ILE A 23 11.36 -15.35 17.10
C ILE A 23 11.24 -13.82 17.23
N ALA A 24 12.37 -13.09 17.23
CA ALA A 24 12.35 -11.63 17.35
C ALA A 24 11.78 -10.97 16.07
N LEU A 25 12.12 -11.52 14.90
CA LEU A 25 11.57 -11.08 13.62
C LEU A 25 10.04 -11.29 13.56
N LYS A 26 9.54 -12.46 14.00
CA LYS A 26 8.11 -12.78 14.09
C LYS A 26 7.39 -11.82 15.04
N SER A 27 7.97 -11.44 16.16
CA SER A 27 7.33 -10.51 17.10
C SER A 27 7.23 -9.09 16.55
N VAL A 28 8.27 -8.60 15.88
CA VAL A 28 8.27 -7.28 15.23
C VAL A 28 7.25 -7.24 14.09
N VAL A 29 7.27 -8.25 13.21
CA VAL A 29 6.29 -8.38 12.13
C VAL A 29 4.87 -8.47 12.69
N SER A 30 4.63 -9.27 13.74
CA SER A 30 3.31 -9.39 14.37
C SER A 30 2.83 -8.08 15.01
N SER A 31 3.72 -7.28 15.61
CA SER A 31 3.36 -5.97 16.16
C SER A 31 3.03 -4.96 15.08
N LEU A 32 3.77 -4.99 13.96
CA LEU A 32 3.49 -4.16 12.77
C LEU A 32 2.15 -4.53 12.13
N ILE A 33 1.86 -5.83 12.01
CA ILE A 33 0.59 -6.36 11.51
C ILE A 33 -0.58 -5.87 12.36
N ARG A 34 -0.49 -5.99 13.69
CA ARG A 34 -1.55 -5.56 14.61
C ARG A 34 -1.82 -4.06 14.47
N ARG A 35 -0.77 -3.23 14.49
CA ARG A 35 -0.89 -1.76 14.31
C ARG A 35 -1.49 -1.39 12.96
N THR A 36 -1.14 -2.14 11.89
CA THR A 36 -1.71 -1.91 10.55
C THR A 36 -3.20 -2.25 10.52
N LYS A 37 -3.62 -3.36 11.13
CA LYS A 37 -5.04 -3.75 11.25
C LYS A 37 -5.88 -2.72 12.00
N ASP A 38 -5.41 -2.27 13.16
CA ASP A 38 -6.13 -1.29 13.97
C ASP A 38 -6.28 0.04 13.24
N PHE A 39 -5.25 0.43 12.46
CA PHE A 39 -5.28 1.65 11.67
C PHE A 39 -6.20 1.53 10.44
N ILE A 40 -6.21 0.39 9.73
CA ILE A 40 -7.14 0.11 8.64
C ILE A 40 -8.58 0.17 9.14
N ARG A 41 -8.90 -0.49 10.26
CA ARG A 41 -10.23 -0.44 10.89
C ARG A 41 -10.65 0.99 11.25
N TYR A 42 -9.72 1.80 11.77
CA TYR A 42 -9.98 3.21 12.08
C TYR A 42 -10.34 4.01 10.82
N ILE A 43 -9.61 3.81 9.70
CA ILE A 43 -9.88 4.49 8.43
C ILE A 43 -11.19 4.02 7.80
N CYS A 44 -11.48 2.72 7.80
CA CYS A 44 -12.73 2.17 7.27
C CYS A 44 -13.97 2.79 7.95
N LYS A 45 -13.92 3.02 9.27
CA LYS A 45 -15.01 3.67 10.01
C LYS A 45 -15.25 5.15 9.65
N GLN A 46 -14.26 5.83 9.09
CA GLN A 46 -14.37 7.26 8.74
C GLN A 46 -14.84 7.54 7.31
N GLN A 47 -14.89 6.54 6.41
CA GLN A 47 -15.08 6.78 4.97
C GLN A 47 -16.45 6.39 4.39
N LEU A 48 -17.45 6.08 5.18
CA LEU A 48 -18.83 5.78 4.69
C LEU A 48 -19.55 6.97 4.04
N ALA A 49 -18.90 8.10 3.79
CA ALA A 49 -19.57 9.36 3.40
C ALA A 49 -19.12 9.98 2.07
N TYR A 50 -18.46 9.27 1.15
CA TYR A 50 -18.07 9.86 -0.13
C TYR A 50 -18.65 9.08 -1.32
N THR A 51 -19.78 9.56 -1.86
CA THR A 51 -20.38 9.10 -3.11
C THR A 51 -19.61 9.62 -4.31
N MET A 52 -19.20 8.74 -5.24
CA MET A 52 -18.47 9.08 -6.46
C MET A 52 -19.33 8.89 -7.70
N GLU A 53 -19.25 9.85 -8.61
CA GLU A 53 -19.82 9.76 -9.97
C GLU A 53 -19.02 8.77 -10.82
N SER A 54 -19.72 7.93 -11.57
CA SER A 54 -19.18 6.79 -12.32
C SER A 54 -18.65 7.18 -13.69
N THR A 55 -17.42 6.74 -14.03
CA THR A 55 -16.93 6.69 -15.41
C THR A 55 -17.05 5.28 -15.99
N PRO A 56 -17.37 5.11 -17.30
CA PRO A 56 -17.68 3.79 -17.91
C PRO A 56 -16.52 2.80 -18.01
N TYR A 57 -15.29 3.23 -17.82
CA TYR A 57 -14.07 2.45 -18.11
C TYR A 57 -13.68 1.38 -17.07
N ALA A 58 -14.30 1.39 -15.89
CA ALA A 58 -13.94 0.50 -14.79
C ALA A 58 -14.47 -0.94 -14.92
N ALA A 59 -15.51 -1.15 -15.75
CA ALA A 59 -16.22 -2.43 -15.85
C ALA A 59 -15.63 -3.40 -16.89
N GLU A 60 -14.73 -2.93 -17.77
CA GLU A 60 -14.07 -3.78 -18.75
C GLU A 60 -12.97 -4.61 -18.05
N ASN A 61 -13.01 -5.94 -18.23
CA ASN A 61 -12.06 -6.93 -17.70
C ASN A 61 -12.17 -7.26 -16.20
N GLU A 62 -13.36 -7.17 -15.61
CA GLU A 62 -13.56 -7.73 -14.27
C GLU A 62 -13.56 -9.25 -14.29
N ILE A 63 -12.72 -9.86 -13.46
CA ILE A 63 -12.67 -11.30 -13.23
C ILE A 63 -12.90 -11.63 -11.76
N SER A 64 -13.26 -12.90 -11.53
CA SER A 64 -13.37 -13.46 -10.18
C SER A 64 -12.02 -13.99 -9.72
N PHE A 65 -11.55 -13.58 -8.54
CA PHE A 65 -10.28 -14.06 -7.98
C PHE A 65 -10.30 -14.05 -6.46
N SER A 66 -9.43 -14.87 -5.86
CA SER A 66 -9.17 -14.78 -4.42
C SER A 66 -8.09 -13.72 -4.16
N PRO A 67 -8.30 -12.76 -3.23
CA PRO A 67 -7.26 -11.76 -2.91
C PRO A 67 -5.97 -12.37 -2.35
N SER A 68 -6.00 -13.59 -1.82
CA SER A 68 -4.80 -14.33 -1.41
C SER A 68 -3.81 -14.58 -2.56
N VAL A 69 -4.33 -14.70 -3.80
CA VAL A 69 -3.50 -14.87 -5.01
C VAL A 69 -2.61 -13.65 -5.25
N LEU A 70 -3.08 -12.44 -4.92
CA LEU A 70 -2.25 -11.23 -5.01
C LEU A 70 -0.99 -11.39 -4.15
N VAL A 71 -1.17 -11.76 -2.87
CA VAL A 71 -0.04 -11.91 -1.95
C VAL A 71 0.92 -12.98 -2.44
N THR A 72 0.43 -14.17 -2.80
CA THR A 72 1.30 -15.25 -3.29
C THR A 72 2.04 -14.92 -4.58
N THR A 73 1.40 -14.13 -5.45
CA THR A 73 2.04 -13.66 -6.71
C THR A 73 3.18 -12.70 -6.41
N PHE A 74 2.95 -11.74 -5.52
CA PHE A 74 3.94 -10.74 -5.16
C PHE A 74 5.06 -11.30 -4.27
N ASP A 75 4.76 -12.28 -3.41
CA ASP A 75 5.79 -12.98 -2.62
C ASP A 75 6.80 -13.65 -3.54
N LYS A 76 6.35 -14.37 -4.57
CA LYS A 76 7.24 -15.01 -5.55
C LYS A 76 8.14 -14.01 -6.28
N LYS A 77 7.61 -12.82 -6.60
CA LYS A 77 8.34 -11.79 -7.34
C LYS A 77 9.28 -10.97 -6.44
N PHE A 78 8.82 -10.54 -5.27
CA PHE A 78 9.51 -9.53 -4.48
C PHE A 78 10.41 -10.09 -3.37
N THR A 79 10.16 -11.31 -2.89
CA THR A 79 11.07 -11.97 -1.92
C THR A 79 12.51 -12.02 -2.43
N PRO A 80 12.79 -12.59 -3.63
CA PRO A 80 14.18 -12.65 -4.11
C PRO A 80 14.79 -11.27 -4.38
N LEU A 81 13.98 -10.29 -4.78
CA LEU A 81 14.46 -8.91 -5.00
C LEU A 81 14.83 -8.21 -3.70
N ALA A 82 14.05 -8.41 -2.64
CA ALA A 82 14.32 -7.88 -1.32
C ALA A 82 15.55 -8.54 -0.70
N GLU A 83 15.65 -9.88 -0.76
CA GLU A 83 16.78 -10.65 -0.26
C GLU A 83 18.09 -10.23 -0.95
N ALA A 84 18.08 -10.01 -2.27
CA ALA A 84 19.26 -9.54 -3.02
C ALA A 84 19.74 -8.15 -2.56
N LYS A 85 18.86 -7.34 -1.93
CA LYS A 85 19.18 -6.05 -1.30
C LYS A 85 19.41 -6.14 0.21
N GLY A 86 19.31 -7.32 0.81
CA GLY A 86 19.40 -7.49 2.27
C GLY A 86 18.18 -6.93 3.03
N LEU A 87 17.04 -6.79 2.36
CA LEU A 87 15.78 -6.31 2.96
C LEU A 87 14.93 -7.49 3.44
N VAL A 88 14.11 -7.23 4.45
CA VAL A 88 13.03 -8.15 4.87
C VAL A 88 11.77 -7.82 4.07
N TYR A 89 11.26 -8.79 3.32
CA TYR A 89 9.95 -8.69 2.68
C TYR A 89 8.94 -9.58 3.41
N ALA A 90 7.68 -9.12 3.52
CA ALA A 90 6.59 -9.92 4.05
C ALA A 90 5.28 -9.61 3.32
N GLY A 91 4.69 -10.64 2.71
CA GLY A 91 3.32 -10.62 2.21
C GLY A 91 2.34 -11.18 3.25
N ILE A 92 1.21 -10.52 3.47
CA ILE A 92 0.24 -10.84 4.51
C ILE A 92 -1.16 -10.81 3.93
N TYR A 93 -1.92 -11.89 4.13
CA TYR A 93 -3.34 -11.98 3.83
C TYR A 93 -4.13 -12.48 5.04
N ASN A 94 -5.25 -11.82 5.36
CA ASN A 94 -5.94 -12.08 6.64
C ASN A 94 -7.47 -12.25 6.54
N SER A 95 -8.04 -12.40 5.35
CA SER A 95 -9.52 -12.35 5.18
C SER A 95 -10.16 -13.71 4.91
N GLY A 96 -9.45 -14.81 5.19
CA GLY A 96 -9.98 -16.16 4.95
C GLY A 96 -10.12 -16.50 3.46
N ASN A 97 -10.87 -17.54 3.17
CA ASN A 97 -11.05 -18.01 1.78
C ASN A 97 -12.28 -17.33 1.17
N ILE A 98 -12.08 -16.21 0.51
CA ILE A 98 -13.10 -15.44 -0.20
C ILE A 98 -12.75 -15.29 -1.67
N THR A 99 -13.77 -15.09 -2.49
CA THR A 99 -13.65 -14.73 -3.91
C THR A 99 -14.32 -13.39 -4.13
N VAL A 100 -13.63 -12.48 -4.80
CA VAL A 100 -14.13 -11.14 -5.14
C VAL A 100 -14.16 -10.97 -6.65
N LYS A 101 -15.00 -10.04 -7.11
CA LYS A 101 -15.04 -9.63 -8.52
C LYS A 101 -14.43 -8.25 -8.68
N GLY A 102 -13.50 -8.11 -9.64
CA GLY A 102 -12.85 -6.83 -9.91
C GLY A 102 -11.82 -6.89 -11.03
N ASN A 103 -11.26 -5.74 -11.37
CA ASN A 103 -10.22 -5.64 -12.39
C ASN A 103 -8.86 -6.05 -11.81
N TYR A 104 -8.56 -7.34 -11.88
CA TYR A 104 -7.35 -7.96 -11.34
C TYR A 104 -6.07 -7.34 -11.90
N GLU A 105 -6.01 -7.09 -13.21
CA GLU A 105 -4.81 -6.54 -13.87
C GLU A 105 -4.45 -5.15 -13.33
N ARG A 106 -5.44 -4.28 -13.15
CA ARG A 106 -5.23 -2.95 -12.59
C ARG A 106 -4.83 -2.98 -11.11
N ILE A 107 -5.34 -3.96 -10.36
CA ILE A 107 -4.92 -4.15 -8.96
C ILE A 107 -3.47 -4.62 -8.89
N VAL A 108 -3.09 -5.56 -9.78
CA VAL A 108 -1.70 -6.01 -9.89
C VAL A 108 -0.79 -4.84 -10.24
N GLU A 109 -1.17 -3.99 -11.19
CA GLU A 109 -0.41 -2.80 -11.59
C GLU A 109 -0.20 -1.83 -10.42
N ILE A 110 -1.25 -1.54 -9.64
CA ILE A 110 -1.17 -0.71 -8.42
C ILE A 110 -0.13 -1.27 -7.45
N ILE A 111 -0.24 -2.56 -7.11
CA ILE A 111 0.63 -3.19 -6.11
C ILE A 111 2.07 -3.26 -6.61
N ASP A 112 2.26 -3.61 -7.89
CA ASP A 112 3.59 -3.70 -8.50
C ASP A 112 4.33 -2.35 -8.43
N ASN A 113 3.66 -1.28 -8.83
CA ASN A 113 4.21 0.08 -8.80
C ASN A 113 4.63 0.50 -7.37
N LEU A 114 3.79 0.19 -6.37
CA LEU A 114 4.10 0.54 -4.99
C LEU A 114 5.24 -0.30 -4.41
N LEU A 115 5.26 -1.61 -4.68
CA LEU A 115 6.33 -2.49 -4.22
C LEU A 115 7.67 -2.20 -4.90
N CYS A 116 7.67 -1.92 -6.21
CA CYS A 116 8.87 -1.48 -6.92
C CYS A 116 9.45 -0.20 -6.30
N ASN A 117 8.60 0.78 -5.99
CA ASN A 117 9.03 2.02 -5.33
C ASN A 117 9.57 1.74 -3.92
N ALA A 118 8.88 0.92 -3.12
CA ALA A 118 9.30 0.55 -1.78
C ALA A 118 10.69 -0.11 -1.78
N ILE A 119 10.89 -1.13 -2.63
CA ILE A 119 12.20 -1.80 -2.77
C ILE A 119 13.28 -0.81 -3.25
N LYS A 120 12.95 0.08 -4.22
CA LYS A 120 13.90 1.07 -4.75
C LYS A 120 14.35 2.05 -3.67
N CYS A 121 13.43 2.56 -2.87
CA CYS A 121 13.67 3.61 -1.89
C CYS A 121 14.16 3.11 -0.52
N THR A 122 14.17 1.79 -0.29
CA THR A 122 14.64 1.20 0.97
C THR A 122 16.03 0.62 0.77
N SER A 123 17.01 1.13 1.54
CA SER A 123 18.39 0.62 1.54
C SER A 123 18.59 -0.45 2.61
N ASN A 124 17.93 -0.34 3.75
CA ASN A 124 17.98 -1.28 4.87
C ASN A 124 16.63 -1.36 5.57
N GLY A 125 16.28 -2.53 6.10
CA GLY A 125 15.06 -2.72 6.88
C GLY A 125 14.05 -3.60 6.17
N PHE A 126 12.81 -3.10 5.94
CA PHE A 126 11.72 -3.97 5.49
C PHE A 126 10.81 -3.32 4.43
N VAL A 127 10.11 -4.19 3.70
CA VAL A 127 8.97 -3.88 2.85
C VAL A 127 7.85 -4.87 3.17
N ILE A 128 6.63 -4.37 3.40
CA ILE A 128 5.47 -5.19 3.76
C ILE A 128 4.33 -4.92 2.79
N LEU A 129 3.76 -5.98 2.24
CA LEU A 129 2.46 -5.98 1.56
C LEU A 129 1.43 -6.61 2.49
N ASN A 130 0.37 -5.87 2.84
CA ASN A 130 -0.78 -6.44 3.53
C ASN A 130 -2.03 -6.27 2.68
N VAL A 131 -2.74 -7.36 2.44
CA VAL A 131 -4.02 -7.39 1.72
C VAL A 131 -5.09 -7.92 2.66
N GLU A 132 -6.19 -7.20 2.79
CA GLU A 132 -7.31 -7.56 3.64
C GLU A 132 -8.63 -7.15 2.99
N TYR A 133 -9.64 -8.02 3.06
CA TYR A 133 -11.00 -7.68 2.65
C TYR A 133 -11.88 -7.51 3.88
N VAL A 134 -12.50 -6.33 4.00
CA VAL A 134 -13.37 -5.97 5.13
C VAL A 134 -14.52 -5.11 4.64
N GLU A 135 -15.75 -5.48 4.98
CA GLU A 135 -16.96 -4.65 4.77
C GLU A 135 -17.12 -4.14 3.31
N GLY A 136 -16.94 -5.01 2.32
CA GLY A 136 -17.10 -4.63 0.91
C GLY A 136 -15.89 -3.94 0.29
N MET A 137 -14.79 -3.83 1.01
CA MET A 137 -13.58 -3.12 0.58
C MET A 137 -12.36 -4.05 0.55
N LEU A 138 -11.65 -4.10 -0.57
CA LEU A 138 -10.31 -4.65 -0.62
C LEU A 138 -9.33 -3.57 -0.15
N ASN A 139 -8.71 -3.80 1.01
CA ASN A 139 -7.71 -2.93 1.58
C ASN A 139 -6.32 -3.46 1.24
N ILE A 140 -5.50 -2.63 0.61
CA ILE A 140 -4.13 -2.94 0.25
C ILE A 140 -3.23 -1.94 0.97
N CYS A 141 -2.27 -2.43 1.73
CA CYS A 141 -1.29 -1.60 2.42
C CYS A 141 0.12 -2.02 2.00
N VAL A 142 0.87 -1.08 1.44
CA VAL A 142 2.31 -1.24 1.20
C VAL A 142 3.05 -0.31 2.15
N ALA A 143 3.94 -0.88 2.97
CA ALA A 143 4.74 -0.14 3.93
C ALA A 143 6.23 -0.48 3.76
N ASP A 144 7.06 0.54 3.82
CA ASP A 144 8.52 0.43 3.76
C ASP A 144 9.20 1.24 4.85
N SER A 145 10.44 0.90 5.13
CA SER A 145 11.31 1.63 6.07
C SER A 145 12.37 2.48 5.35
N GLY A 146 12.06 2.92 4.13
CA GLY A 146 13.01 3.64 3.27
C GLY A 146 13.17 5.13 3.61
N THR A 147 13.55 5.89 2.61
CA THR A 147 13.85 7.33 2.75
C THR A 147 12.65 8.18 3.13
N GLY A 148 11.44 7.66 2.97
CA GLY A 148 10.22 8.43 3.18
C GLY A 148 10.03 9.58 2.19
N MET A 149 8.99 10.36 2.43
CA MET A 149 8.62 11.54 1.64
C MET A 149 8.51 12.76 2.56
N SER A 150 8.96 13.90 2.09
CA SER A 150 8.71 15.18 2.75
C SER A 150 7.25 15.61 2.58
N GLU A 151 6.78 16.52 3.43
CA GLU A 151 5.43 17.08 3.32
C GLU A 151 5.17 17.71 1.95
N ALA A 152 6.16 18.42 1.39
CA ALA A 152 6.06 19.00 0.05
C ALA A 152 5.87 17.93 -1.04
N GLN A 153 6.57 16.79 -0.96
CA GLN A 153 6.39 15.67 -1.89
C GLN A 153 5.01 15.03 -1.77
N ILE A 154 4.50 14.89 -0.54
CA ILE A 154 3.14 14.39 -0.28
C ILE A 154 2.09 15.33 -0.88
N GLN A 155 2.27 16.64 -0.70
CA GLN A 155 1.37 17.64 -1.29
C GLN A 155 1.40 17.58 -2.83
N LEU A 156 2.58 17.51 -3.44
CA LEU A 156 2.74 17.34 -4.89
C LEU A 156 2.07 16.06 -5.40
N PHE A 157 2.21 14.95 -4.69
CA PHE A 157 1.53 13.70 -5.00
C PHE A 157 0.01 13.86 -5.09
N TYR A 158 -0.63 14.51 -4.10
CA TYR A 158 -2.07 14.74 -4.14
C TYR A 158 -2.50 15.76 -5.19
N LEU A 159 -1.66 16.75 -5.52
CA LEU A 159 -1.93 17.73 -6.56
C LEU A 159 -1.80 17.12 -7.97
N SER A 160 -0.79 16.27 -8.21
CA SER A 160 -0.60 15.58 -9.49
C SER A 160 -1.80 14.71 -9.87
N GLY A 161 -2.44 14.09 -8.89
CA GLY A 161 -3.66 13.33 -9.13
C GLY A 161 -4.89 14.16 -9.51
N LYS A 162 -4.85 15.49 -9.49
CA LYS A 162 -5.93 16.39 -9.94
C LYS A 162 -5.76 16.91 -11.37
N ARG A 163 -4.55 16.82 -11.94
CA ARG A 163 -4.22 17.26 -13.30
C ARG A 163 -3.79 16.06 -14.14
N PHE A 164 -4.47 15.81 -15.25
CA PHE A 164 -4.11 14.77 -16.23
C PHE A 164 -2.86 15.10 -17.05
N ASP A 165 -2.12 16.14 -16.72
CA ASP A 165 -0.94 16.57 -17.47
C ASP A 165 0.33 15.99 -16.85
N TYR A 166 0.69 14.78 -17.31
CA TYR A 166 1.84 14.02 -16.82
C TYR A 166 3.21 14.52 -17.30
N GLN A 167 3.26 15.55 -18.18
CA GLN A 167 4.50 15.97 -18.83
C GLN A 167 5.39 16.84 -17.95
N GLU A 168 4.84 17.46 -16.90
CA GLU A 168 5.58 18.42 -16.05
C GLU A 168 6.02 17.88 -14.68
N LEU A 169 5.81 16.57 -14.39
CA LEU A 169 6.24 16.01 -13.11
C LEU A 169 7.73 15.64 -13.12
N PRO A 170 8.50 16.05 -12.10
CA PRO A 170 9.92 15.67 -11.99
C PRO A 170 10.07 14.15 -11.99
N GLU A 171 11.05 13.63 -12.73
CA GLU A 171 11.32 12.18 -12.89
C GLU A 171 11.55 11.42 -11.59
N LEU A 172 11.79 12.11 -10.48
CA LEU A 172 12.30 11.53 -9.22
C LEU A 172 11.28 10.87 -8.29
N ALA A 173 9.97 11.11 -8.45
CA ALA A 173 8.99 10.47 -7.56
C ALA A 173 7.55 10.45 -8.12
N GLY A 174 7.32 11.03 -9.30
CA GLY A 174 5.97 11.50 -9.64
C GLY A 174 5.19 10.56 -10.54
N ARG A 175 5.76 10.09 -11.65
CA ARG A 175 4.97 9.50 -12.74
C ARG A 175 4.24 8.24 -12.29
N ASN A 176 4.92 7.24 -11.78
CA ASN A 176 4.30 5.96 -11.39
C ASN A 176 3.29 6.10 -10.24
N LEU A 177 3.55 7.00 -9.27
CA LEU A 177 2.60 7.22 -8.16
C LEU A 177 1.36 8.01 -8.60
N ALA A 178 1.51 8.96 -9.51
CA ALA A 178 0.39 9.70 -10.08
C ALA A 178 -0.50 8.79 -10.95
N GLU A 179 0.11 7.92 -11.75
CA GLU A 179 -0.59 6.88 -12.53
C GLU A 179 -1.32 5.91 -11.60
N THR A 180 -0.65 5.45 -10.54
CA THR A 180 -1.28 4.58 -9.52
C THR A 180 -2.51 5.25 -8.89
N LEU A 181 -2.42 6.53 -8.53
CA LEU A 181 -3.55 7.27 -7.98
C LEU A 181 -4.70 7.42 -9.00
N ALA A 182 -4.38 7.61 -10.29
CA ALA A 182 -5.37 7.66 -11.36
C ALA A 182 -6.10 6.30 -11.53
N ILE A 183 -5.35 5.18 -11.52
CA ILE A 183 -5.92 3.84 -11.58
C ILE A 183 -6.84 3.57 -10.36
N VAL A 184 -6.39 3.92 -9.16
CA VAL A 184 -7.20 3.77 -7.94
C VAL A 184 -8.51 4.53 -8.05
N ARG A 185 -8.49 5.77 -8.57
CA ARG A 185 -9.70 6.57 -8.79
C ARG A 185 -10.61 5.97 -9.86
N MET A 186 -10.02 5.48 -10.95
CA MET A 186 -10.77 4.78 -12.01
C MET A 186 -11.51 3.55 -11.45
N LEU A 187 -10.92 2.84 -10.51
CA LEU A 187 -11.54 1.72 -9.79
C LEU A 187 -12.48 2.18 -8.65
N LYS A 188 -12.84 3.47 -8.60
CA LYS A 188 -13.69 4.08 -7.55
C LYS A 188 -13.13 3.91 -6.13
N GLY A 189 -11.83 3.72 -6.04
CA GLY A 189 -11.12 3.56 -4.78
C GLY A 189 -10.59 4.86 -4.19
N SER A 190 -9.93 4.72 -3.06
CA SER A 190 -9.19 5.79 -2.40
C SER A 190 -7.77 5.37 -2.08
N MET A 191 -6.84 6.32 -2.08
CA MET A 191 -5.45 6.11 -1.73
C MET A 191 -4.98 7.18 -0.74
N LYS A 192 -4.34 6.75 0.34
CA LYS A 192 -3.73 7.61 1.35
C LYS A 192 -2.25 7.26 1.52
N VAL A 193 -1.44 8.29 1.73
CA VAL A 193 -0.02 8.15 2.03
C VAL A 193 0.28 8.73 3.41
N PHE A 194 1.07 8.00 4.18
CA PHE A 194 1.63 8.39 5.47
C PHE A 194 3.13 8.22 5.40
N SER A 195 3.86 9.30 5.54
CA SER A 195 5.30 9.30 5.45
C SER A 195 5.90 10.49 6.17
N ASP A 196 7.09 10.30 6.69
CA ASP A 196 7.99 11.35 7.15
C ASP A 196 9.36 11.11 6.51
N ALA A 197 10.08 12.16 6.16
CA ALA A 197 11.43 12.04 5.62
C ALA A 197 12.34 11.24 6.57
N GLY A 198 12.99 10.21 6.06
CA GLY A 198 13.85 9.29 6.81
C GLY A 198 13.12 8.21 7.62
N LYS A 199 11.79 8.11 7.54
CA LYS A 199 11.00 7.14 8.34
C LYS A 199 10.22 6.13 7.50
N GLY A 200 10.41 6.13 6.18
CA GLY A 200 9.71 5.27 5.24
C GLY A 200 8.34 5.79 4.84
N CYS A 201 7.65 5.00 4.02
CA CYS A 201 6.32 5.30 3.52
C CYS A 201 5.33 4.21 3.89
N LYS A 202 4.06 4.60 3.97
CA LYS A 202 2.93 3.70 4.08
C LYS A 202 1.81 4.19 3.16
N PHE A 203 1.53 3.40 2.13
CA PHE A 203 0.41 3.62 1.23
C PHE A 203 -0.74 2.72 1.64
N ILE A 204 -1.94 3.27 1.70
CA ILE A 204 -3.18 2.54 1.98
C ILE A 204 -4.15 2.80 0.84
N ILE A 205 -4.56 1.74 0.17
CA ILE A 205 -5.53 1.75 -0.91
C ILE A 205 -6.76 0.99 -0.46
N GLN A 206 -7.93 1.54 -0.78
CA GLN A 206 -9.22 0.93 -0.53
C GLN A 206 -10.00 0.87 -1.84
N LEU A 207 -10.36 -0.32 -2.27
CA LEU A 207 -11.11 -0.57 -3.51
C LEU A 207 -12.45 -1.22 -3.16
N PRO A 208 -13.58 -0.65 -3.61
CA PRO A 208 -14.89 -1.29 -3.42
C PRO A 208 -14.95 -2.57 -4.27
N MET A 209 -15.34 -3.69 -3.65
CA MET A 209 -15.45 -4.99 -4.30
C MET A 209 -16.61 -5.79 -3.76
N SER A 210 -17.23 -6.57 -4.65
CA SER A 210 -18.28 -7.53 -4.28
C SER A 210 -17.68 -8.91 -4.05
N VAL A 211 -18.11 -9.58 -2.99
CA VAL A 211 -17.87 -11.03 -2.78
C VAL A 211 -18.88 -11.80 -3.62
N ILE A 212 -18.44 -12.90 -4.18
CA ILE A 212 -19.25 -13.85 -4.95
C ILE A 212 -19.20 -15.24 -4.29
#